data_1f7b23f97ccff314be1d6fe4dd66fc1b
#
_entry.id   1f7b23f97ccff314be1d6fe4dd66fc1b
#
_cell.length_a   1.000
_cell.length_b   1.000
_cell.length_c   1.000
_cell.angle_alpha   90.00
_cell.angle_beta   90.00
_cell.angle_gamma   90.00
#
_symmetry.space_group_name_H-M   'P 1'
#
loop_
_entity.id
_entity.type
_entity.pdbx_description
1 polymer ?
#
loop_
_entity_poly.entity_id
_entity_poly.type
_entity_poly.pdbx_seq_one_letter_code
_entity_poly.pdbx_strand_id
1 'polypeptide(L)'
;MKISAESESTLYAANSLTVDMFGNAYFQEANFFVTAHGHVNVLVPKICINKYVGCFMASSIKKMFFYKYGFSDMCTQKVLKQEVIVLPVKKDASPDWEYMEEYMKKMEKTAVERMNLLI
;
A
#
# COMPACT_ATOMS: atom_id res chain seq x y z
N MET A 1 -2.92 -12.99 -32.67
CA MET A 1 -2.77 -11.80 -31.87
C MET A 1 -1.52 -11.87 -31.00
N LYS A 2 -0.77 -10.85 -31.00
CA LYS A 2 0.45 -10.76 -30.25
C LYS A 2 0.19 -10.41 -28.79
N ILE A 3 0.80 -11.12 -27.86
CA ILE A 3 0.59 -10.88 -26.45
C ILE A 3 1.82 -10.19 -25.84
N SER A 4 2.33 -9.19 -26.55
CA SER A 4 3.54 -8.48 -26.10
C SER A 4 3.37 -7.78 -24.76
N ALA A 5 2.16 -7.29 -24.46
CA ALA A 5 1.90 -6.65 -23.18
C ALA A 5 2.09 -7.61 -22.00
N GLU A 6 1.68 -8.87 -22.16
CA GLU A 6 1.88 -9.87 -21.11
C GLU A 6 3.35 -10.24 -20.93
N SER A 7 4.12 -10.29 -22.01
CA SER A 7 5.54 -10.61 -21.94
C SER A 7 6.34 -9.51 -21.23
N GLU A 8 5.78 -8.30 -21.14
CA GLU A 8 6.40 -7.17 -20.44
C GLU A 8 5.89 -7.03 -19.01
N SER A 9 4.97 -7.90 -18.60
CA SER A 9 4.41 -7.87 -17.26
C SER A 9 5.27 -8.64 -16.28
N THR A 10 5.33 -8.15 -15.05
CA THR A 10 6.01 -8.82 -13.94
C THR A 10 4.98 -9.27 -12.92
N LEU A 11 5.07 -10.53 -12.50
CA LEU A 11 4.19 -11.08 -11.47
C LEU A 11 4.78 -10.81 -10.10
N TYR A 12 3.96 -10.26 -9.21
CA TYR A 12 4.31 -10.02 -7.82
C TYR A 12 3.43 -10.85 -6.90
N ALA A 13 3.99 -11.24 -5.77
CA ALA A 13 3.28 -12.03 -4.77
C ALA A 13 2.27 -11.19 -4.00
N ALA A 14 1.26 -11.85 -3.49
CA ALA A 14 0.29 -11.26 -2.58
C ALA A 14 0.98 -10.65 -1.35
N ASN A 15 0.25 -9.80 -0.65
CA ASN A 15 0.69 -9.10 0.55
C ASN A 15 1.83 -8.12 0.28
N SER A 16 1.76 -7.46 -0.87
CA SER A 16 2.65 -6.36 -1.26
C SER A 16 1.86 -5.06 -1.34
N LEU A 17 2.58 -3.95 -1.32
CA LEU A 17 1.98 -2.62 -1.48
C LEU A 17 2.29 -2.08 -2.86
N THR A 18 1.38 -1.32 -3.42
CA THR A 18 1.61 -0.59 -4.67
C THR A 18 1.42 0.90 -4.42
N VAL A 19 2.29 1.72 -5.01
CA VAL A 19 2.20 3.18 -4.94
C VAL A 19 2.29 3.71 -6.36
N ASP A 20 1.25 4.37 -6.84
CA ASP A 20 1.24 4.92 -8.18
C ASP A 20 2.01 6.24 -8.27
N MET A 21 2.07 6.82 -9.45
CA MET A 21 2.82 8.07 -9.70
C MET A 21 2.22 9.28 -9.00
N PHE A 22 0.99 9.18 -8.53
CA PHE A 22 0.29 10.25 -7.81
C PHE A 22 0.31 10.06 -6.29
N GLY A 23 1.00 9.02 -5.81
CA GLY A 23 1.11 8.75 -4.38
C GLY A 23 -0.04 7.97 -3.79
N ASN A 24 -0.90 7.39 -4.62
CA ASN A 24 -1.97 6.51 -4.14
C ASN A 24 -1.40 5.14 -3.81
N ALA A 25 -1.62 4.71 -2.58
CA ALA A 25 -1.09 3.44 -2.08
C ALA A 25 -2.21 2.44 -1.84
N TYR A 26 -1.96 1.19 -2.20
CA TYR A 26 -2.91 0.09 -2.03
C TYR A 26 -2.20 -1.15 -1.52
N PHE A 27 -2.89 -1.93 -0.71
CA PHE A 27 -2.44 -3.24 -0.30
C PHE A 27 -3.04 -4.30 -1.22
N GLN A 28 -2.19 -5.15 -1.79
CA GLN A 28 -2.60 -6.21 -2.71
C GLN A 28 -2.68 -7.52 -1.96
N GLU A 29 -3.89 -8.05 -1.77
CA GLU A 29 -4.12 -9.30 -1.03
C GLU A 29 -3.87 -10.55 -1.88
N ALA A 30 -3.87 -10.42 -3.20
CA ALA A 30 -3.66 -11.54 -4.12
C ALA A 30 -2.44 -11.28 -5.00
N ASN A 31 -1.93 -12.33 -5.63
CA ASN A 31 -0.87 -12.16 -6.63
C ASN A 31 -1.38 -11.25 -7.76
N PHE A 32 -0.50 -10.42 -8.30
CA PHE A 32 -0.88 -9.41 -9.29
C PHE A 32 0.23 -9.20 -10.30
N PHE A 33 -0.16 -8.70 -11.46
CA PHE A 33 0.78 -8.32 -12.52
C PHE A 33 0.89 -6.81 -12.59
N VAL A 34 2.11 -6.34 -12.86
CA VAL A 34 2.36 -4.94 -13.18
C VAL A 34 3.02 -4.90 -14.53
N THR A 35 2.46 -4.12 -15.46
CA THR A 35 3.03 -3.97 -16.80
C THR A 35 4.21 -2.98 -16.75
N ALA A 36 5.09 -3.08 -17.75
CA ALA A 36 6.24 -2.17 -17.86
C ALA A 36 5.82 -0.70 -17.96
N HIS A 37 4.62 -0.43 -18.44
CA HIS A 37 4.10 0.93 -18.59
C HIS A 37 3.03 1.29 -17.55
N GLY A 38 2.93 0.49 -16.48
CA GLY A 38 1.89 0.67 -15.47
C GLY A 38 2.08 1.87 -14.55
N HIS A 39 3.26 2.47 -14.55
CA HIS A 39 3.59 3.63 -13.70
C HIS A 39 3.25 3.41 -12.23
N VAL A 40 3.56 2.22 -11.75
CA VAL A 40 3.29 1.80 -10.37
C VAL A 40 4.57 1.28 -9.74
N ASN A 41 4.85 1.73 -8.53
CA ASN A 41 5.93 1.20 -7.72
C ASN A 41 5.40 0.06 -6.85
N VAL A 42 6.15 -1.03 -6.76
CA VAL A 42 5.79 -2.16 -5.91
C VAL A 42 6.71 -2.18 -4.71
N LEU A 43 6.13 -2.19 -3.52
CA LEU A 43 6.85 -2.30 -2.26
C LEU A 43 6.63 -3.71 -1.72
N VAL A 44 7.68 -4.54 -1.80
CA VAL A 44 7.63 -5.90 -1.28
C VAL A 44 8.14 -5.88 0.15
N PRO A 45 7.28 -6.18 1.14
CA PRO A 45 7.72 -6.18 2.53
C PRO A 45 8.82 -7.20 2.79
N LYS A 46 9.80 -6.82 3.61
CA LYS A 46 10.89 -7.74 4.01
C LYS A 46 10.46 -8.71 5.09
N ILE A 47 9.30 -8.49 5.69
CA ILE A 47 8.71 -9.35 6.70
C ILE A 47 7.31 -9.76 6.24
N CYS A 48 6.80 -10.83 6.82
CA CYS A 48 5.45 -11.27 6.53
C CYS A 48 4.45 -10.32 7.19
N ILE A 49 3.59 -9.68 6.40
CA ILE A 49 2.54 -8.80 6.93
C ILE A 49 1.17 -9.34 6.52
N ASN A 50 0.17 -9.09 7.36
CA ASN A 50 -1.21 -9.46 7.06
C ASN A 50 -1.95 -8.26 6.44
N LYS A 51 -3.20 -8.47 6.05
CA LYS A 51 -4.01 -7.43 5.42
C LYS A 51 -4.21 -6.20 6.31
N TYR A 52 -4.28 -6.38 7.62
CA TYR A 52 -4.50 -5.26 8.54
C TYR A 52 -3.27 -4.35 8.60
N VAL A 53 -2.11 -4.93 8.79
CA VAL A 53 -0.85 -4.18 8.78
C VAL A 53 -0.63 -3.54 7.42
N GLY A 54 -0.86 -4.29 6.33
CA GLY A 54 -0.73 -3.79 4.97
C GLY A 54 -1.64 -2.61 4.69
N CYS A 55 -2.91 -2.70 5.08
CA CYS A 55 -3.87 -1.61 4.91
C CYS A 55 -3.52 -0.40 5.76
N PHE A 56 -3.01 -0.62 6.97
CA PHE A 56 -2.53 0.48 7.81
C PHE A 56 -1.39 1.23 7.12
N MET A 57 -0.42 0.50 6.61
CA MET A 57 0.72 1.08 5.90
C MET A 57 0.27 1.84 4.65
N ALA A 58 -0.62 1.25 3.85
CA ALA A 58 -1.16 1.91 2.66
C ALA A 58 -1.88 3.20 3.01
N SER A 59 -2.70 3.19 4.05
CA SER A 59 -3.42 4.38 4.52
C SER A 59 -2.47 5.47 4.99
N SER A 60 -1.39 5.09 5.69
CA SER A 60 -0.37 6.02 6.15
C SER A 60 0.35 6.67 4.98
N ILE A 61 0.71 5.90 3.97
CA ILE A 61 1.35 6.41 2.75
C ILE A 61 0.42 7.37 2.01
N LYS A 62 -0.85 6.98 1.82
CA LYS A 62 -1.84 7.86 1.18
C LYS A 62 -1.95 9.20 1.89
N LYS A 63 -2.01 9.17 3.21
CA LYS A 63 -2.14 10.39 4.01
C LYS A 63 -0.91 11.27 3.89
N MET A 64 0.28 10.68 3.93
CA MET A 64 1.53 11.41 3.81
C MET A 64 1.71 12.04 2.44
N PHE A 65 1.23 11.37 1.39
CA PHE A 65 1.42 11.80 0.01
C PHE A 65 0.23 12.58 -0.54
N PHE A 66 -0.75 12.88 0.29
CA PHE A 66 -1.96 13.62 -0.11
C PHE A 66 -1.57 14.97 -0.71
N TYR A 67 -1.94 15.17 -1.98
CA TYR A 67 -1.58 16.35 -2.78
C TYR A 67 -0.08 16.60 -2.98
N LYS A 68 0.78 15.65 -2.61
CA LYS A 68 2.22 15.82 -2.77
C LYS A 68 2.68 15.56 -4.21
N TYR A 69 2.04 14.62 -4.89
CA TYR A 69 2.43 14.20 -6.24
C TYR A 69 1.32 14.45 -7.25
N GLY A 70 1.72 14.75 -8.50
CA GLY A 70 0.81 15.02 -9.59
C GLY A 70 1.53 14.90 -10.93
N PHE A 71 0.93 15.38 -12.00
CA PHE A 71 1.49 15.25 -13.33
C PHE A 71 2.84 15.95 -13.49
N SER A 72 3.05 17.08 -12.82
CA SER A 72 4.31 17.82 -12.91
C SER A 72 5.36 17.33 -11.90
N ASP A 73 4.99 16.48 -10.97
CA ASP A 73 5.88 16.01 -9.90
C ASP A 73 5.47 14.61 -9.48
N MET A 74 5.78 13.63 -10.33
CA MET A 74 5.35 12.25 -10.15
C MET A 74 6.17 11.50 -9.11
N CYS A 75 5.51 10.57 -8.41
CA CYS A 75 6.16 9.68 -7.46
C CYS A 75 6.86 8.53 -8.20
N THR A 76 8.04 8.80 -8.71
CA THR A 76 8.86 7.79 -9.38
C THR A 76 9.53 6.89 -8.35
N GLN A 77 10.11 5.79 -8.81
CA GLN A 77 10.86 4.88 -7.94
C GLN A 77 12.00 5.61 -7.21
N LYS A 78 12.70 6.47 -7.93
CA LYS A 78 13.81 7.26 -7.37
C LYS A 78 13.32 8.18 -6.24
N VAL A 79 12.20 8.87 -6.46
CA VAL A 79 11.62 9.78 -5.48
C VAL A 79 11.09 8.99 -4.28
N LEU A 80 10.39 7.89 -4.53
CA LEU A 80 9.82 7.05 -3.48
C LEU A 80 10.89 6.50 -2.54
N LYS A 81 12.05 6.12 -3.06
CA LYS A 81 13.17 5.61 -2.25
C LYS A 81 13.70 6.63 -1.25
N GLN A 82 13.45 7.90 -1.47
CA GLN A 82 13.88 8.98 -0.57
C GLN A 82 12.82 9.35 0.47
N GLU A 83 11.62 8.79 0.33
CA GLU A 83 10.53 9.06 1.25
C GLU A 83 10.70 8.26 2.55
N VAL A 84 10.26 8.86 3.64
CA VAL A 84 10.25 8.24 4.97
C VAL A 84 8.81 8.04 5.39
N ILE A 85 8.47 6.80 5.72
CA ILE A 85 7.13 6.45 6.19
C ILE A 85 7.11 6.53 7.72
N VAL A 86 6.13 7.25 8.26
CA VAL A 86 5.94 7.37 9.70
C VAL A 86 4.96 6.31 10.16
N LEU A 87 5.40 5.43 11.04
CA LEU A 87 4.60 4.35 11.60
C LEU A 87 4.62 4.39 13.13
N PRO A 88 3.58 3.86 13.79
CA PRO A 88 3.62 3.71 15.24
C PRO A 88 4.79 2.83 15.68
N VAL A 89 5.45 3.20 16.76
CA VAL A 89 6.58 2.44 17.30
C VAL A 89 6.35 2.10 18.76
N LYS A 90 6.99 1.02 19.19
CA LYS A 90 7.06 0.64 20.60
C LYS A 90 8.10 1.50 21.32
N LYS A 91 8.20 1.31 22.63
CA LYS A 91 9.19 2.03 23.46
C LYS A 91 10.62 1.81 23.01
N ASP A 92 10.92 0.64 22.43
CA ASP A 92 12.25 0.30 21.92
C ASP A 92 12.50 0.80 20.51
N ALA A 93 11.61 1.64 19.96
CA ALA A 93 11.65 2.23 18.62
C ALA A 93 11.44 1.22 17.47
N SER A 94 11.06 -0.02 17.75
CA SER A 94 10.65 -0.97 16.71
C SER A 94 9.21 -0.70 16.27
N PRO A 95 8.83 -1.04 15.02
CA PRO A 95 7.45 -0.84 14.57
C PRO A 95 6.46 -1.62 15.43
N ASP A 96 5.35 -0.99 15.76
CA ASP A 96 4.29 -1.61 16.57
C ASP A 96 3.26 -2.27 15.66
N TRP A 97 3.60 -3.44 15.13
CA TRP A 97 2.74 -4.19 14.21
C TRP A 97 1.42 -4.59 14.85
N GLU A 98 1.44 -4.92 16.14
CA GLU A 98 0.23 -5.31 16.88
C GLU A 98 -0.76 -4.15 17.00
N TYR A 99 -0.27 -2.96 17.29
CA TYR A 99 -1.10 -1.76 17.34
C TYR A 99 -1.78 -1.50 15.98
N MET A 100 -1.01 -1.59 14.89
CA MET A 100 -1.54 -1.39 13.56
C MET A 100 -2.65 -2.38 13.21
N GLU A 101 -2.43 -3.66 13.53
CA GLU A 101 -3.41 -4.70 13.30
C GLU A 101 -4.68 -4.48 14.10
N GLU A 102 -4.57 -4.21 15.39
CA GLU A 102 -5.72 -3.97 16.26
C GLU A 102 -6.49 -2.73 15.86
N TYR A 103 -5.80 -1.67 15.48
CA TYR A 103 -6.43 -0.45 15.00
C TYR A 103 -7.29 -0.72 13.77
N MET A 104 -6.77 -1.43 12.79
CA MET A 104 -7.49 -1.73 11.56
C MET A 104 -8.64 -2.69 11.78
N LYS A 105 -8.49 -3.68 12.66
CA LYS A 105 -9.59 -4.57 13.05
C LYS A 105 -10.74 -3.79 13.68
N LYS A 106 -10.41 -2.83 14.52
CA LYS A 106 -11.40 -1.98 15.16
C LYS A 106 -12.13 -1.10 14.15
N MET A 107 -11.40 -0.56 13.19
CA MET A 107 -11.98 0.24 12.11
C MET A 107 -12.91 -0.59 11.23
N GLU A 108 -12.52 -1.81 10.89
CA GLU A 108 -13.34 -2.74 10.12
C GLU A 108 -14.64 -3.06 10.87
N LYS A 109 -14.55 -3.37 12.15
CA LYS A 109 -15.72 -3.65 12.98
C LYS A 109 -16.69 -2.47 13.01
N THR A 110 -16.18 -1.26 13.20
CA THR A 110 -16.99 -0.04 13.20
C THR A 110 -17.67 0.17 11.86
N ALA A 111 -16.96 -0.06 10.76
CA ALA A 111 -17.51 0.08 9.42
C ALA A 111 -18.66 -0.91 9.18
N VAL A 112 -18.48 -2.17 9.58
CA VAL A 112 -19.54 -3.21 9.46
C VAL A 112 -20.75 -2.84 10.30
N GLU A 113 -20.56 -2.37 11.53
CA GLU A 113 -21.67 -1.96 12.39
C GLU A 113 -22.47 -0.81 11.77
N ARG A 114 -21.78 0.18 11.19
CA ARG A 114 -22.44 1.31 10.53
C ARG A 114 -23.21 0.87 9.28
N MET A 115 -22.65 -0.06 8.51
CA MET A 115 -23.34 -0.62 7.35
C MET A 115 -24.62 -1.33 7.76
N ASN A 116 -24.61 -2.08 8.86
CA ASN A 116 -25.79 -2.77 9.37
C ASN A 116 -26.88 -1.80 9.80
N LEU A 117 -26.52 -0.61 10.25
CA LEU A 117 -27.51 0.43 10.59
C LEU A 117 -28.20 1.04 9.37
N LEU A 118 -27.62 0.92 8.20
CA LEU A 118 -28.17 1.45 6.96
C LEU A 118 -29.07 0.48 6.23
N ILE A 119 -29.08 -0.77 6.63
CA ILE A 119 -29.91 -1.81 6.05
C ILE A 119 -31.15 -2.02 6.93
#